data_14738df6b94eab11172dd9f14181f21e
#
_entry.id   14738df6b94eab11172dd9f14181f21e
#
_cell.length_a   1.000
_cell.length_b   1.000
_cell.length_c   1.000
_cell.angle_alpha   90.00
_cell.angle_beta   90.00
_cell.angle_gamma   90.00
#
_symmetry.space_group_name_H-M   'P 1'
#
loop_
_entity.id
_entity.type
_entity.pdbx_description
1 polymer ?
#
loop_
_entity_poly.entity_id
_entity_poly.type
_entity_poly.pdbx_seq_one_letter_code
_entity_poly.pdbx_strand_id
1 'polypeptide(L)'
;GAPGSGKTTFAQALVDVYVAKNKIIKTIESPRDLMVPEEVVQYSFTYGGHDEVRDILLLSRPDYTIYDEVRNTNDFMLYKDLRLTGIGLVWVIHASNPIDSIQRFVGNIELGIIPQVIDTVIYIEWGIVQEIYTLKLTVKTPSGMMSADLARPVVEVSSFLTDELRYELYSFGEQVVVIPLADIAQQLQN
;
A
#
# COMPACT_ATOMS: atom_id res chain seq x y z
N GLY A 1 -4.26 7.05 6.63
CA GLY A 1 -4.94 8.02 7.50
C GLY A 1 -4.39 9.43 7.38
N ALA A 2 -5.12 10.41 7.90
CA ALA A 2 -4.73 11.82 7.92
C ALA A 2 -3.42 12.07 8.72
N PRO A 3 -2.74 13.22 8.57
CA PRO A 3 -1.66 13.62 9.47
C PRO A 3 -2.09 13.54 10.95
N GLY A 4 -1.20 13.04 11.82
CA GLY A 4 -1.50 12.88 13.26
C GLY A 4 -2.45 11.74 13.62
N SER A 5 -2.86 10.88 12.68
CA SER A 5 -3.78 9.76 12.93
C SER A 5 -3.17 8.55 13.64
N GLY A 6 -1.87 8.57 13.99
CA GLY A 6 -1.18 7.47 14.68
C GLY A 6 -0.49 6.46 13.77
N LYS A 7 -0.30 6.75 12.47
CA LYS A 7 0.34 5.83 11.51
C LYS A 7 1.79 5.50 11.86
N THR A 8 2.58 6.51 12.18
CA THR A 8 3.99 6.34 12.58
C THR A 8 4.10 5.53 13.87
N THR A 9 3.22 5.78 14.85
CA THR A 9 3.13 4.98 16.08
C THR A 9 2.80 3.52 15.78
N PHE A 10 1.87 3.27 14.85
CA PHE A 10 1.53 1.92 14.43
C PHE A 10 2.70 1.25 13.71
N ALA A 11 3.39 1.97 12.80
CA ALA A 11 4.58 1.45 12.11
C ALA A 11 5.69 1.08 13.11
N GLN A 12 5.92 1.91 14.13
CA GLN A 12 6.87 1.63 15.20
C GLN A 12 6.50 0.36 15.98
N ALA A 13 5.23 0.19 16.35
CA ALA A 13 4.77 -1.03 17.02
C ALA A 13 4.95 -2.28 16.13
N LEU A 14 4.82 -2.18 14.82
CA LEU A 14 5.13 -3.28 13.90
C LEU A 14 6.62 -3.62 13.90
N VAL A 15 7.51 -2.62 13.96
CA VAL A 15 8.96 -2.86 14.10
C VAL A 15 9.22 -3.70 15.34
N ASP A 16 8.68 -3.32 16.50
CA ASP A 16 8.87 -4.04 17.75
C ASP A 16 8.39 -5.50 17.66
N VAL A 17 7.22 -5.72 17.04
CA VAL A 17 6.68 -7.07 16.82
C VAL A 17 7.57 -7.91 15.92
N TYR A 18 8.12 -7.34 14.85
CA TYR A 18 8.97 -8.08 13.92
C TYR A 18 10.35 -8.35 14.51
N VAL A 19 10.95 -7.41 15.24
CA VAL A 19 12.20 -7.59 15.98
C VAL A 19 12.05 -8.71 17.01
N ALA A 20 10.95 -8.72 17.78
CA ALA A 20 10.65 -9.80 18.74
C ALA A 20 10.50 -11.17 18.07
N LYS A 21 10.24 -11.22 16.76
CA LYS A 21 10.20 -12.45 15.93
C LYS A 21 11.54 -12.75 15.25
N ASN A 22 12.63 -12.09 15.65
CA ASN A 22 13.97 -12.21 15.06
C ASN A 22 14.02 -11.90 13.55
N LYS A 23 13.23 -10.93 13.10
CA LYS A 23 13.23 -10.46 11.71
C LYS A 23 14.25 -9.33 11.53
N ILE A 24 14.92 -9.33 10.40
CA ILE A 24 15.85 -8.25 10.01
C ILE A 24 15.02 -7.08 9.49
N ILE A 25 14.98 -6.00 10.25
CA ILE A 25 14.19 -4.82 9.92
C ILE A 25 15.12 -3.65 9.57
N LYS A 26 14.72 -2.88 8.58
CA LYS A 26 15.32 -1.62 8.21
C LYS A 26 14.26 -0.55 8.05
N THR A 27 14.62 0.72 8.23
CA THR A 27 13.69 1.82 8.00
C THR A 27 14.25 2.80 6.96
N ILE A 28 13.35 3.48 6.26
CA ILE A 28 13.65 4.63 5.40
C ILE A 28 12.81 5.79 5.93
N GLU A 29 13.45 6.85 6.34
CA GLU A 29 12.79 7.98 7.02
C GLU A 29 13.33 9.32 6.54
N SER A 30 12.45 10.34 6.51
CA SER A 30 12.84 11.71 6.23
C SER A 30 11.77 12.69 6.75
N PRO A 31 11.97 13.32 7.91
CA PRO A 31 13.06 13.17 8.89
C PRO A 31 13.03 11.82 9.63
N ARG A 32 14.06 11.57 10.45
CA ARG A 32 14.16 10.36 11.26
C ARG A 32 13.32 10.51 12.53
N ASP A 33 12.12 9.94 12.52
CA ASP A 33 11.12 10.11 13.59
C ASP A 33 10.77 8.81 14.32
N LEU A 34 11.13 7.63 13.77
CA LEU A 34 10.85 6.36 14.41
C LEU A 34 11.82 6.09 15.57
N MET A 35 11.27 5.80 16.74
CA MET A 35 12.03 5.28 17.87
C MET A 35 12.04 3.75 17.77
N VAL A 36 13.15 3.18 17.34
CA VAL A 36 13.30 1.76 17.08
C VAL A 36 14.45 1.15 17.88
N PRO A 37 14.45 -0.17 18.16
CA PRO A 37 15.54 -0.87 18.82
C PRO A 37 16.89 -0.68 18.10
N GLU A 38 18.01 -0.79 18.83
CA GLU A 38 19.36 -0.53 18.33
C GLU A 38 19.78 -1.45 17.16
N GLU A 39 19.21 -2.64 17.07
CA GLU A 39 19.45 -3.58 15.98
C GLU A 39 18.82 -3.18 14.64
N VAL A 40 17.91 -2.20 14.64
CA VAL A 40 17.26 -1.70 13.42
C VAL A 40 18.10 -0.62 12.76
N VAL A 41 18.52 -0.85 11.53
CA VAL A 41 19.26 0.15 10.77
C VAL A 41 18.31 1.12 10.09
N GLN A 42 18.47 2.40 10.40
CA GLN A 42 17.65 3.49 9.88
C GLN A 42 18.38 4.25 8.77
N TYR A 43 17.77 4.34 7.58
CA TYR A 43 18.29 5.06 6.43
C TYR A 43 17.55 6.37 6.20
N SER A 44 18.22 7.31 5.55
CA SER A 44 17.64 8.58 5.09
C SER A 44 18.19 8.94 3.71
N PHE A 45 17.41 9.64 2.91
CA PHE A 45 17.86 10.16 1.62
C PHE A 45 18.74 11.41 1.71
N THR A 46 19.02 11.89 2.92
CA THR A 46 19.77 13.15 3.12
C THR A 46 21.17 13.11 2.55
N TYR A 47 21.84 11.97 2.59
CA TYR A 47 23.22 11.77 2.17
C TYR A 47 23.41 10.81 1.00
N GLY A 48 22.39 10.00 0.70
CA GLY A 48 22.35 9.08 -0.44
C GLY A 48 21.03 9.22 -1.17
N GLY A 49 21.04 9.12 -2.49
CA GLY A 49 19.80 9.15 -3.29
C GLY A 49 19.00 7.86 -3.18
N HIS A 50 17.86 7.84 -3.87
CA HIS A 50 16.98 6.65 -3.94
C HIS A 50 17.72 5.41 -4.47
N ASP A 51 18.62 5.58 -5.45
CA ASP A 51 19.37 4.49 -6.04
C ASP A 51 20.33 3.85 -5.03
N GLU A 52 21.05 4.66 -4.24
CA GLU A 52 21.95 4.14 -3.21
C GLU A 52 21.22 3.39 -2.12
N VAL A 53 20.10 3.93 -1.62
CA VAL A 53 19.26 3.26 -0.62
C VAL A 53 18.69 1.95 -1.19
N ARG A 54 18.22 1.95 -2.44
CA ARG A 54 17.74 0.75 -3.13
C ARG A 54 18.83 -0.32 -3.17
N ASP A 55 20.02 0.02 -3.63
CA ASP A 55 21.12 -0.93 -3.80
C ASP A 55 21.55 -1.53 -2.46
N ILE A 56 21.63 -0.71 -1.40
CA ILE A 56 21.93 -1.18 -0.04
C ILE A 56 20.84 -2.15 0.46
N LEU A 57 19.57 -1.85 0.24
CA LEU A 57 18.47 -2.72 0.67
C LEU A 57 18.45 -4.04 -0.11
N LEU A 58 18.68 -4.01 -1.43
CA LEU A 58 18.76 -5.20 -2.26
C LEU A 58 19.94 -6.10 -1.86
N LEU A 59 21.10 -5.53 -1.56
CA LEU A 59 22.29 -6.28 -1.12
C LEU A 59 22.13 -6.86 0.28
N SER A 60 21.55 -6.11 1.20
CA SER A 60 21.41 -6.49 2.61
C SER A 60 20.19 -7.35 2.92
N ARG A 61 19.25 -7.47 1.98
CA ARG A 61 18.06 -8.34 2.02
C ARG A 61 17.36 -8.39 3.38
N PRO A 62 16.81 -7.26 3.87
CA PRO A 62 16.01 -7.30 5.10
C PRO A 62 14.76 -8.15 4.90
N ASP A 63 14.21 -8.72 5.98
CA ASP A 63 12.90 -9.35 5.95
C ASP A 63 11.80 -8.33 5.67
N TYR A 64 11.92 -7.15 6.35
CA TYR A 64 10.97 -6.05 6.20
C TYR A 64 11.69 -4.70 6.16
N THR A 65 11.16 -3.80 5.37
CA THR A 65 11.54 -2.38 5.37
C THR A 65 10.32 -1.52 5.68
N ILE A 66 10.44 -0.66 6.68
CA ILE A 66 9.41 0.34 7.02
C ILE A 66 9.79 1.64 6.33
N TYR A 67 8.92 2.14 5.46
CA TYR A 67 9.11 3.40 4.77
C TYR A 67 8.14 4.43 5.33
N ASP A 68 8.66 5.32 6.17
CA ASP A 68 7.85 6.37 6.78
C ASP A 68 7.76 7.58 5.86
N GLU A 69 6.56 7.90 5.47
CA GLU A 69 6.14 9.01 4.63
C GLU A 69 6.68 9.04 3.19
N VAL A 70 5.88 8.52 2.28
CA VAL A 70 6.11 8.62 0.84
C VAL A 70 5.52 9.91 0.28
N ARG A 71 6.32 10.64 -0.51
CA ARG A 71 6.00 12.00 -0.95
C ARG A 71 5.94 12.17 -2.46
N ASN A 72 6.80 11.50 -3.20
CA ASN A 72 7.03 11.77 -4.63
C ASN A 72 7.08 10.49 -5.48
N THR A 73 7.12 10.64 -6.80
CA THR A 73 7.12 9.53 -7.76
C THR A 73 8.32 8.60 -7.58
N ASN A 74 9.51 9.12 -7.23
CA ASN A 74 10.70 8.29 -7.02
C ASN A 74 10.52 7.35 -5.82
N ASP A 75 9.81 7.80 -4.78
CA ASP A 75 9.48 6.96 -3.63
C ASP A 75 8.59 5.79 -4.06
N PHE A 76 7.59 6.02 -4.93
CA PHE A 76 6.73 4.95 -5.46
C PHE A 76 7.52 3.95 -6.30
N MET A 77 8.46 4.42 -7.11
CA MET A 77 9.30 3.55 -7.94
C MET A 77 10.23 2.69 -7.06
N LEU A 78 10.89 3.30 -6.08
CA LEU A 78 11.72 2.58 -5.10
C LEU A 78 10.90 1.51 -4.37
N TYR A 79 9.71 1.86 -3.89
CA TYR A 79 8.82 0.92 -3.21
C TYR A 79 8.47 -0.27 -4.10
N LYS A 80 8.04 0.00 -5.34
CA LYS A 80 7.72 -1.04 -6.33
C LYS A 80 8.91 -1.97 -6.56
N ASP A 81 10.09 -1.41 -6.80
CA ASP A 81 11.28 -2.19 -7.10
C ASP A 81 11.67 -3.12 -5.94
N LEU A 82 11.69 -2.61 -4.71
CA LEU A 82 11.97 -3.40 -3.51
C LEU A 82 10.92 -4.49 -3.30
N ARG A 83 9.64 -4.18 -3.47
CA ARG A 83 8.54 -5.14 -3.25
C ARG A 83 8.58 -6.29 -4.25
N LEU A 84 8.86 -5.99 -5.53
CA LEU A 84 8.95 -7.01 -6.57
C LEU A 84 10.16 -7.95 -6.41
N THR A 85 11.17 -7.58 -5.62
CA THR A 85 12.27 -8.49 -5.25
C THR A 85 11.96 -9.40 -4.07
N GLY A 86 10.78 -9.27 -3.47
CA GLY A 86 10.32 -10.11 -2.37
C GLY A 86 10.60 -9.57 -0.97
N ILE A 87 11.15 -8.35 -0.83
CA ILE A 87 11.30 -7.68 0.46
C ILE A 87 9.91 -7.32 1.00
N GLY A 88 9.61 -7.67 2.25
CA GLY A 88 8.41 -7.20 2.93
C GLY A 88 8.47 -5.68 3.12
N LEU A 89 7.43 -4.95 2.73
CA LEU A 89 7.39 -3.50 2.86
C LEU A 89 6.16 -3.04 3.62
N VAL A 90 6.37 -2.15 4.57
CA VAL A 90 5.31 -1.40 5.22
C VAL A 90 5.50 0.06 4.87
N TRP A 91 4.46 0.66 4.33
CA TRP A 91 4.50 2.02 3.84
C TRP A 91 3.50 2.91 4.55
N VAL A 92 3.98 4.05 5.06
CA VAL A 92 3.12 5.06 5.66
C VAL A 92 2.77 6.11 4.62
N ILE A 93 1.46 6.29 4.38
CA ILE A 93 0.94 7.26 3.42
C ILE A 93 -0.15 8.11 4.04
N HIS A 94 -0.14 9.41 3.72
CA HIS A 94 -1.22 10.31 4.10
C HIS A 94 -2.39 10.19 3.13
N ALA A 95 -3.57 9.87 3.64
CA ALA A 95 -4.81 9.79 2.87
C ALA A 95 -6.00 10.12 3.77
N SER A 96 -7.01 10.77 3.20
CA SER A 96 -8.24 11.15 3.93
C SER A 96 -9.18 9.97 4.11
N ASN A 97 -9.11 9.00 3.21
CA ASN A 97 -9.85 7.73 3.27
C ASN A 97 -8.99 6.60 2.66
N PRO A 98 -9.36 5.32 2.88
CA PRO A 98 -8.55 4.18 2.41
C PRO A 98 -8.36 4.15 0.90
N ILE A 99 -9.39 4.43 0.11
CA ILE A 99 -9.34 4.33 -1.35
C ILE A 99 -8.40 5.39 -1.96
N ASP A 100 -8.27 6.57 -1.35
CA ASP A 100 -7.34 7.61 -1.81
C ASP A 100 -5.89 7.11 -1.77
N SER A 101 -5.54 6.29 -0.79
CA SER A 101 -4.20 5.70 -0.71
C SER A 101 -3.92 4.77 -1.90
N ILE A 102 -4.91 3.96 -2.29
CA ILE A 102 -4.82 3.05 -3.45
C ILE A 102 -4.74 3.86 -4.75
N GLN A 103 -5.55 4.91 -4.89
CA GLN A 103 -5.52 5.79 -6.08
C GLN A 103 -4.17 6.47 -6.29
N ARG A 104 -3.42 6.78 -5.23
CA ARG A 104 -2.06 7.31 -5.34
C ARG A 104 -1.10 6.32 -6.01
N PHE A 105 -1.25 5.02 -5.77
CA PHE A 105 -0.48 3.99 -6.46
C PHE A 105 -0.89 3.89 -7.94
N VAL A 106 -2.18 3.92 -8.21
CA VAL A 106 -2.72 3.87 -9.59
C VAL A 106 -2.13 4.95 -10.48
N GLY A 107 -1.88 6.14 -9.94
CA GLY A 107 -1.25 7.24 -10.68
C GLY A 107 0.25 7.04 -10.98
N ASN A 108 0.91 6.07 -10.33
CA ASN A 108 2.36 5.86 -10.42
C ASN A 108 2.77 4.45 -10.82
N ILE A 109 1.88 3.47 -10.74
CA ILE A 109 2.15 2.05 -10.98
C ILE A 109 1.04 1.47 -11.86
N GLU A 110 1.42 0.61 -12.80
CA GLU A 110 0.49 -0.09 -13.68
C GLU A 110 -0.51 -0.93 -12.86
N LEU A 111 -1.79 -0.85 -13.21
CA LEU A 111 -2.89 -1.47 -12.47
C LEU A 111 -2.68 -2.96 -12.21
N GLY A 112 -2.21 -3.71 -13.21
CA GLY A 112 -2.01 -5.16 -13.11
C GLY A 112 -0.93 -5.58 -12.11
N ILE A 113 -0.03 -4.66 -11.74
CA ILE A 113 1.06 -4.91 -10.78
C ILE A 113 0.68 -4.47 -9.36
N ILE A 114 -0.33 -3.61 -9.20
CA ILE A 114 -0.70 -3.05 -7.90
C ILE A 114 -0.86 -4.13 -6.81
N PRO A 115 -1.60 -5.24 -7.00
CA PRO A 115 -1.76 -6.24 -5.93
C PRO A 115 -0.49 -7.04 -5.60
N GLN A 116 0.53 -7.00 -6.47
CA GLN A 116 1.85 -7.58 -6.17
C GLN A 116 2.71 -6.64 -5.32
N VAL A 117 2.43 -5.34 -5.42
CA VAL A 117 3.13 -4.27 -4.70
C VAL A 117 2.43 -3.96 -3.38
N ILE A 118 1.09 -3.87 -3.41
CA ILE A 118 0.25 -3.63 -2.23
C ILE A 118 -0.78 -4.76 -2.13
N ASP A 119 -0.67 -5.57 -1.11
CA ASP A 119 -1.65 -6.62 -0.81
C ASP A 119 -2.65 -6.21 0.27
N THR A 120 -2.25 -5.33 1.16
CA THR A 120 -3.03 -4.93 2.33
C THR A 120 -2.96 -3.43 2.58
N VAL A 121 -4.09 -2.81 2.86
CA VAL A 121 -4.19 -1.40 3.27
C VAL A 121 -4.83 -1.33 4.65
N ILE A 122 -4.12 -0.72 5.61
CA ILE A 122 -4.61 -0.50 6.97
C ILE A 122 -4.92 0.99 7.14
N TYR A 123 -6.19 1.32 7.35
CA TYR A 123 -6.62 2.69 7.59
C TYR A 123 -6.68 2.97 9.08
N ILE A 124 -5.92 4.00 9.50
CA ILE A 124 -5.80 4.40 10.91
C ILE A 124 -6.33 5.80 11.06
N GLU A 125 -7.20 5.98 12.03
CA GLU A 125 -7.76 7.26 12.44
C GLU A 125 -7.90 7.30 13.97
N TRP A 126 -7.55 8.43 14.58
CA TRP A 126 -7.58 8.59 16.05
C TRP A 126 -6.75 7.54 16.82
N GLY A 127 -5.65 7.07 16.25
CA GLY A 127 -4.81 6.03 16.85
C GLY A 127 -5.40 4.61 16.80
N ILE A 128 -6.53 4.42 16.12
CA ILE A 128 -7.26 3.15 16.05
C ILE A 128 -7.31 2.68 14.58
N VAL A 129 -7.14 1.38 14.36
CA VAL A 129 -7.39 0.75 13.05
C VAL A 129 -8.90 0.76 12.80
N GLN A 130 -9.33 1.49 11.79
CA GLN A 130 -10.73 1.61 11.40
C GLN A 130 -11.12 0.55 10.39
N GLU A 131 -10.28 0.37 9.37
CA GLU A 131 -10.55 -0.54 8.25
C GLU A 131 -9.27 -1.20 7.78
N ILE A 132 -9.40 -2.44 7.32
CA ILE A 132 -8.33 -3.19 6.67
C ILE A 132 -8.88 -3.73 5.36
N TYR A 133 -8.20 -3.43 4.26
CA TYR A 133 -8.54 -3.93 2.93
C TYR A 133 -7.47 -4.84 2.38
N THR A 134 -7.89 -5.82 1.59
CA THR A 134 -7.03 -6.66 0.76
C THR A 134 -7.25 -6.35 -0.71
N LEU A 135 -6.19 -6.43 -1.52
CA LEU A 135 -6.23 -6.20 -2.95
C LEU A 135 -5.91 -7.51 -3.68
N LYS A 136 -6.74 -7.85 -4.67
CA LYS A 136 -6.54 -9.02 -5.54
C LYS A 136 -6.76 -8.65 -6.99
N LEU A 137 -5.94 -9.21 -7.90
CA LEU A 137 -6.17 -9.12 -9.35
C LEU A 137 -7.06 -10.27 -9.79
N THR A 138 -8.09 -9.96 -10.54
CA THR A 138 -8.95 -10.93 -11.21
C THR A 138 -9.21 -10.52 -12.66
N VAL A 139 -9.67 -11.44 -13.49
CA VAL A 139 -10.13 -11.13 -14.85
C VAL A 139 -11.62 -11.40 -14.91
N LYS A 140 -12.38 -10.33 -15.04
CA LYS A 140 -13.85 -10.41 -15.10
C LYS A 140 -14.44 -9.21 -15.82
N THR A 141 -15.73 -9.26 -16.11
CA THR A 141 -16.50 -8.08 -16.50
C THR A 141 -16.68 -7.18 -15.26
N PRO A 142 -16.27 -5.91 -15.27
CA PRO A 142 -16.47 -5.00 -14.15
C PRO A 142 -17.94 -4.86 -13.79
N SER A 143 -18.23 -4.62 -12.53
CA SER A 143 -19.60 -4.40 -12.05
C SER A 143 -20.25 -3.22 -12.77
N GLY A 144 -21.52 -3.38 -13.17
CA GLY A 144 -22.26 -2.41 -13.97
C GLY A 144 -22.10 -2.53 -15.50
N MET A 145 -21.23 -3.42 -16.00
CA MET A 145 -21.11 -3.74 -17.42
C MET A 145 -21.82 -5.07 -17.71
N MET A 146 -22.57 -5.16 -18.84
CA MET A 146 -23.44 -6.31 -19.14
C MET A 146 -22.88 -7.26 -20.19
N SER A 147 -21.84 -6.90 -20.93
CA SER A 147 -21.29 -7.73 -22.02
C SER A 147 -20.06 -8.51 -21.54
N ALA A 148 -20.07 -9.84 -21.77
CA ALA A 148 -18.95 -10.71 -21.44
C ALA A 148 -17.66 -10.34 -22.23
N ASP A 149 -17.78 -9.75 -23.41
CA ASP A 149 -16.66 -9.30 -24.25
C ASP A 149 -15.90 -8.12 -23.60
N LEU A 150 -16.42 -7.57 -22.51
CA LEU A 150 -15.79 -6.50 -21.74
C LEU A 150 -14.93 -7.03 -20.57
N ALA A 151 -14.70 -8.33 -20.48
CA ALA A 151 -13.83 -8.92 -19.47
C ALA A 151 -12.42 -8.33 -19.56
N ARG A 152 -11.89 -7.90 -18.42
CA ARG A 152 -10.58 -7.24 -18.30
C ARG A 152 -9.96 -7.48 -16.94
N PRO A 153 -8.66 -7.19 -16.77
CA PRO A 153 -8.05 -7.16 -15.44
C PRO A 153 -8.74 -6.14 -14.54
N VAL A 154 -9.20 -6.60 -13.38
CA VAL A 154 -9.86 -5.81 -12.34
C VAL A 154 -9.11 -6.03 -11.02
N VAL A 155 -8.75 -4.96 -10.33
CA VAL A 155 -8.28 -5.02 -8.95
C VAL A 155 -9.49 -4.93 -8.03
N GLU A 156 -9.73 -5.99 -7.31
CA GLU A 156 -10.75 -6.08 -6.27
C GLU A 156 -10.18 -5.62 -4.94
N VAL A 157 -10.92 -4.76 -4.25
CA VAL A 157 -10.60 -4.29 -2.90
C VAL A 157 -11.69 -4.78 -1.97
N SER A 158 -11.34 -5.72 -1.10
CA SER A 158 -12.27 -6.35 -0.16
C SER A 158 -11.91 -6.03 1.28
N SER A 159 -12.91 -6.01 2.16
CA SER A 159 -12.68 -5.96 3.60
C SER A 159 -11.92 -7.20 4.05
N PHE A 160 -10.81 -7.03 4.78
CA PHE A 160 -10.03 -8.14 5.34
C PHE A 160 -10.82 -8.99 6.33
N LEU A 161 -11.74 -8.37 7.09
CA LEU A 161 -12.47 -9.05 8.16
C LEU A 161 -13.69 -9.81 7.65
N THR A 162 -14.36 -9.33 6.58
CA THR A 162 -15.63 -9.87 6.12
C THR A 162 -15.57 -10.47 4.72
N ASP A 163 -14.43 -10.33 4.02
CA ASP A 163 -14.25 -10.64 2.58
C ASP A 163 -15.25 -9.92 1.66
N GLU A 164 -16.01 -8.97 2.19
CA GLU A 164 -16.96 -8.18 1.43
C GLU A 164 -16.24 -7.29 0.42
N LEU A 165 -16.61 -7.39 -0.85
CA LEU A 165 -16.05 -6.57 -1.93
C LEU A 165 -16.55 -5.14 -1.79
N ARG A 166 -15.62 -4.16 -1.68
CA ARG A 166 -15.92 -2.75 -1.45
C ARG A 166 -15.73 -1.90 -2.70
N TYR A 167 -14.64 -2.16 -3.45
CA TYR A 167 -14.31 -1.39 -4.65
C TYR A 167 -13.77 -2.30 -5.75
N GLU A 168 -13.97 -1.86 -6.99
CA GLU A 168 -13.32 -2.41 -8.17
C GLU A 168 -12.55 -1.31 -8.89
N LEU A 169 -11.32 -1.62 -9.31
CA LEU A 169 -10.51 -0.75 -10.14
C LEU A 169 -10.21 -1.45 -11.45
N TYR A 170 -10.41 -0.75 -12.57
CA TYR A 170 -10.07 -1.28 -13.89
C TYR A 170 -9.64 -0.15 -14.84
N SER A 171 -8.88 -0.49 -15.88
CA SER A 171 -8.47 0.46 -16.90
C SER A 171 -9.57 0.64 -17.93
N PHE A 172 -9.86 1.90 -18.26
CA PHE A 172 -10.72 2.30 -19.36
C PHE A 172 -9.98 3.35 -20.22
N GLY A 173 -9.46 2.91 -21.35
CA GLY A 173 -8.49 3.70 -22.10
C GLY A 173 -7.22 3.93 -21.28
N GLU A 174 -6.80 5.18 -21.18
CA GLU A 174 -5.64 5.60 -20.36
C GLU A 174 -5.98 5.90 -18.91
N GLN A 175 -7.25 5.84 -18.54
CA GLN A 175 -7.72 6.16 -17.20
C GLN A 175 -7.98 4.89 -16.38
N VAL A 176 -7.80 4.99 -15.08
CA VAL A 176 -8.26 3.98 -14.13
C VAL A 176 -9.55 4.44 -13.49
N VAL A 177 -10.57 3.62 -13.61
CA VAL A 177 -11.89 3.84 -13.02
C VAL A 177 -11.93 3.12 -11.68
N VAL A 178 -12.48 3.77 -10.66
CA VAL A 178 -12.74 3.21 -9.34
C VAL A 178 -14.24 3.17 -9.12
N ILE A 179 -14.79 1.99 -8.90
CA ILE A 179 -16.23 1.80 -8.65
C ILE A 179 -16.44 1.40 -7.20
N PRO A 180 -17.15 2.20 -6.38
CA PRO A 180 -17.65 1.79 -5.07
C PRO A 180 -18.88 0.88 -5.24
N LEU A 181 -18.86 -0.32 -4.67
CA LEU A 181 -19.92 -1.30 -4.86
C LEU A 181 -21.11 -1.10 -3.92
N ALA A 182 -20.93 -0.40 -2.82
CA ALA A 182 -22.05 -0.04 -1.93
C ALA A 182 -23.11 0.79 -2.67
N ASP A 183 -22.70 1.67 -3.59
CA ASP A 183 -23.60 2.51 -4.37
C ASP A 183 -24.39 1.72 -5.42
N ILE A 184 -23.79 0.67 -6.01
CA ILE A 184 -24.46 -0.18 -7.01
C ILE A 184 -25.56 -1.02 -6.35
N ALA A 185 -25.32 -1.54 -5.15
CA ALA A 185 -26.32 -2.32 -4.43
C ALA A 185 -27.60 -1.49 -4.09
N GLN A 186 -27.44 -0.19 -3.85
CA GLN A 186 -28.57 0.73 -3.62
C GLN A 186 -29.32 1.07 -4.92
N GLN A 187 -28.61 1.18 -6.05
CA GLN A 187 -29.23 1.47 -7.35
C GLN A 187 -30.04 0.29 -7.92
N LEU A 188 -29.71 -0.94 -7.56
CA LEU A 188 -30.43 -2.16 -8.00
C LEU A 188 -31.65 -2.46 -7.13
N GLN A 189 -31.86 -1.77 -6.00
CA GLN A 189 -33.02 -1.91 -5.11
C GLN A 189 -34.11 -0.84 -5.34
N ASN A 190 -33.88 0.14 -6.21
CA ASN A 190 -34.83 1.16 -6.64
C ASN A 190 -35.27 0.91 -8.08
#